data_00799c2d59f5a50ac080f99b5cef546b
#
_entry.id   00799c2d59f5a50ac080f99b5cef546b
#
_cell.length_a   1.000
_cell.length_b   1.000
_cell.length_c   1.000
_cell.angle_alpha   90.00
_cell.angle_beta   90.00
_cell.angle_gamma   90.00
#
_symmetry.space_group_name_H-M   'P 1'
#
loop_
_entity.id
_entity.type
_entity.pdbx_description
1 polymer ?
#
loop_
_entity_poly.entity_id
_entity_poly.type
_entity_poly.pdbx_seq_one_letter_code
_entity_poly.pdbx_strand_id
1 'polypeptide(L)'
;LWKAYKPTAVYEKEGDIYVTVPFQKQKLANDMMADTDVPREEYTLIIRQYNIGIIRLFLGFGDYVLTDESEMLQFSDRIQKVPLYIKEQKGKWTLSTEDGTKRAVINIEEPVLDRWSELLPDPQETLDITLYPDGKREIRLAAYDHFSPPRYDALPVAFCKRDGRKERATLSFECKPDECFAGTGERFFKMDLSGQTFFLKNQDGQGVNNRRTYKNIPFYLSSRMYGTFYHTCAHSRLSLAGHSTRSVQFLSDQALLDVFVIGGDTMEDILRAYRDLTGYPSMPPLWSFGIWMSRMT
;
A
#
# COMPACT_ATOMS: atom_id res chain seq x y z
N LEU A 1 14.98 1.46 -11.87
CA LEU A 1 13.71 0.99 -11.36
C LEU A 1 13.65 -0.53 -11.51
N TRP A 2 13.12 -1.22 -10.49
CA TRP A 2 12.88 -2.66 -10.47
C TRP A 2 11.39 -2.89 -10.22
N LYS A 3 10.71 -3.56 -11.12
CA LYS A 3 9.27 -3.84 -11.02
C LYS A 3 9.01 -5.27 -10.57
N ALA A 4 7.93 -5.46 -9.82
CA ALA A 4 7.45 -6.77 -9.39
C ALA A 4 6.82 -7.53 -10.56
N TYR A 5 7.11 -8.83 -10.62
CA TYR A 5 6.51 -9.79 -11.54
C TYR A 5 5.61 -10.77 -10.80
N LYS A 6 4.99 -11.69 -11.53
CA LYS A 6 4.19 -12.76 -10.96
C LYS A 6 4.97 -13.55 -9.93
N PRO A 7 4.35 -13.84 -8.79
CA PRO A 7 4.97 -14.65 -7.75
C PRO A 7 5.37 -16.04 -8.26
N THR A 8 6.49 -16.52 -7.76
CA THR A 8 7.01 -17.85 -8.08
C THR A 8 6.65 -18.91 -7.05
N ALA A 9 6.36 -18.48 -5.81
CA ALA A 9 5.97 -19.39 -4.73
C ALA A 9 5.08 -18.68 -3.71
N VAL A 10 4.18 -19.44 -3.09
CA VAL A 10 3.37 -19.01 -1.94
C VAL A 10 3.36 -20.14 -0.91
N TYR A 11 3.65 -19.83 0.33
CA TYR A 11 3.62 -20.79 1.43
C TYR A 11 3.17 -20.14 2.74
N GLU A 12 2.63 -20.95 3.62
CA GLU A 12 2.21 -20.54 4.96
C GLU A 12 3.33 -20.82 5.96
N LYS A 13 3.55 -19.88 6.87
CA LYS A 13 4.40 -20.07 8.04
C LYS A 13 3.83 -19.28 9.22
N GLU A 14 3.54 -19.98 10.31
CA GLU A 14 3.04 -19.41 11.57
C GLU A 14 1.75 -18.58 11.39
N GLY A 15 0.90 -18.97 10.43
CA GLY A 15 -0.36 -18.31 10.13
C GLY A 15 -0.23 -17.07 9.21
N ASP A 16 0.99 -16.68 8.83
CA ASP A 16 1.25 -15.67 7.81
C ASP A 16 1.49 -16.33 6.46
N ILE A 17 1.22 -15.58 5.40
CA ILE A 17 1.49 -16.04 4.03
C ILE A 17 2.71 -15.31 3.48
N TYR A 18 3.65 -16.11 3.01
CA TYR A 18 4.89 -15.67 2.40
C TYR A 18 4.79 -15.87 0.88
N VAL A 19 4.97 -14.79 0.15
CA VAL A 19 4.86 -14.76 -1.32
C VAL A 19 6.21 -14.39 -1.89
N THR A 20 6.84 -15.29 -2.63
CA THR A 20 8.11 -15.01 -3.31
C THR A 20 7.81 -14.23 -4.59
N VAL A 21 8.27 -12.99 -4.63
CA VAL A 21 8.04 -12.06 -5.74
C VAL A 21 9.37 -11.77 -6.44
N PRO A 22 9.53 -12.14 -7.71
CA PRO A 22 10.66 -11.74 -8.51
C PRO A 22 10.53 -10.28 -8.96
N PHE A 23 11.63 -9.57 -8.94
CA PHE A 23 11.76 -8.20 -9.42
C PHE A 23 12.77 -8.16 -10.55
N GLN A 24 12.45 -7.47 -11.59
CA GLN A 24 13.31 -7.32 -12.76
C GLN A 24 13.66 -5.85 -12.98
N LYS A 25 14.93 -5.60 -13.29
CA LYS A 25 15.40 -4.26 -13.63
C LYS A 25 14.74 -3.82 -14.93
N GLN A 26 14.16 -2.63 -14.90
CA GLN A 26 13.53 -2.04 -16.06
C GLN A 26 14.55 -1.31 -16.91
N LYS A 27 14.53 -1.51 -18.22
CA LYS A 27 15.29 -0.74 -19.18
C LYS A 27 14.62 0.60 -19.44
N LEU A 28 15.39 1.60 -19.83
CA LEU A 28 14.88 2.90 -20.28
C LEU A 28 14.13 2.74 -21.61
N ALA A 29 13.19 3.61 -21.87
CA ALA A 29 12.15 3.52 -22.90
C ALA A 29 12.62 3.30 -24.38
N ASN A 30 13.91 3.32 -24.65
CA ASN A 30 14.44 3.12 -26.01
C ASN A 30 14.83 1.66 -26.33
N ASP A 31 14.77 0.75 -25.36
CA ASP A 31 15.10 -0.66 -25.58
C ASP A 31 13.81 -1.47 -25.76
N MET A 32 13.27 -1.47 -26.98
CA MET A 32 12.10 -2.28 -27.34
C MET A 32 12.39 -3.78 -27.49
N MET A 33 13.61 -4.22 -27.26
CA MET A 33 13.95 -5.63 -27.40
C MET A 33 13.86 -6.35 -26.07
N ALA A 34 13.10 -7.44 -26.04
CA ALA A 34 13.12 -8.40 -24.96
C ALA A 34 14.55 -8.91 -24.77
N ASP A 35 15.19 -8.54 -23.67
CA ASP A 35 16.52 -9.00 -23.33
C ASP A 35 16.36 -10.13 -22.33
N THR A 36 16.78 -11.32 -22.73
CA THR A 36 16.72 -12.54 -21.90
C THR A 36 17.65 -12.48 -20.68
N ASP A 37 18.59 -11.53 -20.64
CA ASP A 37 19.59 -11.38 -19.59
C ASP A 37 19.33 -10.22 -18.61
N VAL A 38 18.08 -9.83 -18.41
CA VAL A 38 17.76 -8.77 -17.45
C VAL A 38 17.96 -9.27 -16.03
N PRO A 39 18.72 -8.56 -15.16
CA PRO A 39 18.93 -8.95 -13.78
C PRO A 39 17.62 -9.11 -13.02
N ARG A 40 17.48 -10.21 -12.29
CA ARG A 40 16.35 -10.53 -11.41
C ARG A 40 16.83 -10.62 -9.97
N GLU A 41 16.01 -10.15 -9.07
CA GLU A 41 16.18 -10.30 -7.60
C GLU A 41 14.83 -10.77 -7.03
N GLU A 42 14.86 -11.64 -6.04
CA GLU A 42 13.63 -12.13 -5.39
C GLU A 42 13.51 -11.55 -3.98
N TYR A 43 12.29 -11.15 -3.62
CA TYR A 43 11.94 -10.67 -2.29
C TYR A 43 10.66 -11.33 -1.81
N THR A 44 10.50 -11.38 -0.51
CA THR A 44 9.34 -12.00 0.11
C THR A 44 8.35 -10.94 0.58
N LEU A 45 7.17 -10.94 -0.04
CA LEU A 45 6.01 -10.22 0.47
C LEU A 45 5.33 -11.08 1.54
N ILE A 46 5.16 -10.55 2.74
CA ILE A 46 4.41 -11.20 3.82
C ILE A 46 3.02 -10.59 3.90
N ILE A 47 2.01 -11.44 3.91
CA ILE A 47 0.60 -11.07 4.08
C ILE A 47 0.14 -11.61 5.44
N ARG A 48 -0.21 -10.71 6.35
CA ARG A 48 -0.73 -11.02 7.68
C ARG A 48 -2.15 -10.50 7.83
N GLN A 49 -3.02 -11.34 8.35
CA GLN A 49 -4.40 -10.96 8.69
C GLN A 49 -4.53 -10.72 10.18
N TYR A 50 -5.21 -9.64 10.52
CA TYR A 50 -5.76 -9.44 11.86
C TYR A 50 -7.29 -9.54 11.80
N ASN A 51 -7.93 -9.82 12.93
CA ASN A 51 -9.38 -9.68 13.09
C ASN A 51 -9.80 -8.23 12.77
N ILE A 52 -11.03 -7.87 12.94
CA ILE A 52 -11.57 -6.51 12.70
C ILE A 52 -11.25 -5.91 11.31
N GLY A 53 -11.03 -6.76 10.30
CA GLY A 53 -10.92 -6.30 8.91
C GLY A 53 -9.58 -5.66 8.53
N ILE A 54 -8.45 -6.13 9.07
CA ILE A 54 -7.13 -5.57 8.80
C ILE A 54 -6.22 -6.59 8.11
N ILE A 55 -5.66 -6.23 6.97
CA ILE A 55 -4.56 -6.95 6.32
C ILE A 55 -3.30 -6.10 6.37
N ARG A 56 -2.17 -6.69 6.77
CA ARG A 56 -0.85 -6.07 6.69
C ARG A 56 -0.06 -6.69 5.53
N LEU A 57 0.50 -5.83 4.69
CA LEU A 57 1.46 -6.17 3.65
C LEU A 57 2.84 -5.69 4.09
N PHE A 58 3.80 -6.59 4.17
CA PHE A 58 5.18 -6.26 4.52
C PHE A 58 6.12 -6.74 3.43
N LEU A 59 6.95 -5.84 2.89
CA LEU A 59 7.95 -6.16 1.88
C LEU A 59 9.20 -5.29 2.09
N GLY A 60 10.26 -5.91 2.55
CA GLY A 60 11.56 -5.27 2.73
C GLY A 60 12.52 -5.61 1.60
N PHE A 61 13.17 -4.59 1.03
CA PHE A 61 14.21 -4.76 0.01
C PHE A 61 15.61 -4.72 0.64
N GLY A 62 15.85 -5.55 1.66
CA GLY A 62 17.09 -5.62 2.43
C GLY A 62 16.86 -6.37 3.73
N ASP A 63 17.65 -6.05 4.75
CA ASP A 63 17.63 -6.72 6.06
C ASP A 63 16.51 -6.17 6.98
N TYR A 64 15.28 -6.11 6.44
CA TYR A 64 14.11 -5.70 7.20
C TYR A 64 13.38 -6.92 7.75
N VAL A 65 12.95 -6.83 8.99
CA VAL A 65 12.19 -7.88 9.67
C VAL A 65 10.81 -7.37 10.04
N LEU A 66 9.79 -8.18 9.78
CA LEU A 66 8.43 -7.90 10.24
C LEU A 66 8.39 -7.94 11.77
N THR A 67 8.01 -6.83 12.38
CA THR A 67 7.80 -6.71 13.82
C THR A 67 6.51 -5.96 14.12
N ASP A 68 5.88 -6.29 15.23
CA ASP A 68 4.76 -5.53 15.80
C ASP A 68 5.24 -4.51 16.84
N GLU A 69 6.53 -4.50 17.16
CA GLU A 69 7.17 -3.56 18.07
C GLU A 69 7.58 -2.28 17.30
N SER A 70 6.88 -1.19 17.54
CA SER A 70 7.14 0.10 16.91
C SER A 70 6.49 1.22 17.73
N GLU A 71 7.12 2.40 17.76
CA GLU A 71 6.53 3.60 18.37
C GLU A 71 5.24 4.07 17.68
N MET A 72 5.03 3.67 16.42
CA MET A 72 3.80 3.97 15.67
C MET A 72 2.69 2.94 15.88
N LEU A 73 2.98 1.80 16.51
CA LEU A 73 2.04 0.72 16.74
C LEU A 73 1.82 0.51 18.24
N GLN A 74 0.58 0.66 18.65
CA GLN A 74 0.14 0.39 20.01
C GLN A 74 -1.14 -0.43 19.95
N PHE A 75 -0.97 -1.72 19.65
CA PHE A 75 -2.10 -2.63 19.47
C PHE A 75 -2.96 -2.69 20.74
N SER A 76 -4.25 -2.49 20.55
CA SER A 76 -5.24 -2.72 21.61
C SER A 76 -5.45 -4.24 21.82
N ASP A 77 -6.00 -4.61 22.97
CA ASP A 77 -6.36 -6.02 23.26
C ASP A 77 -7.42 -6.60 22.30
N ARG A 78 -8.03 -5.75 21.49
CA ARG A 78 -9.01 -6.14 20.46
C ARG A 78 -8.37 -6.70 19.20
N ILE A 79 -7.09 -6.37 18.94
CA ILE A 79 -6.37 -6.86 17.76
C ILE A 79 -5.78 -8.23 18.03
N GLN A 80 -6.14 -9.17 17.18
CA GLN A 80 -5.62 -10.52 17.23
C GLN A 80 -5.21 -10.96 15.83
N LYS A 81 -4.05 -11.60 15.73
CA LYS A 81 -3.62 -12.26 14.50
C LYS A 81 -4.56 -13.42 14.18
N VAL A 82 -4.96 -13.52 12.91
CA VAL A 82 -5.83 -14.58 12.40
C VAL A 82 -5.02 -15.41 11.39
N PRO A 83 -4.89 -16.71 11.56
CA PRO A 83 -4.21 -17.56 10.59
C PRO A 83 -4.86 -17.52 9.21
N LEU A 84 -4.03 -17.52 8.18
CA LEU A 84 -4.44 -17.63 6.79
C LEU A 84 -4.09 -19.01 6.24
N TYR A 85 -4.99 -19.53 5.41
CA TYR A 85 -4.85 -20.82 4.73
C TYR A 85 -4.83 -20.59 3.22
N ILE A 86 -3.99 -21.35 2.53
CA ILE A 86 -3.80 -21.26 1.08
C ILE A 86 -4.64 -22.35 0.41
N LYS A 87 -5.44 -21.95 -0.58
CA LYS A 87 -6.08 -22.86 -1.51
C LYS A 87 -5.59 -22.54 -2.92
N GLU A 88 -4.85 -23.47 -3.49
CA GLU A 88 -4.45 -23.39 -4.88
C GLU A 88 -5.56 -23.85 -5.80
N GLN A 89 -5.86 -23.07 -6.80
CA GLN A 89 -6.76 -23.40 -7.90
C GLN A 89 -6.05 -23.00 -9.21
N LYS A 90 -6.50 -23.55 -10.33
CA LYS A 90 -5.93 -23.24 -11.64
C LYS A 90 -5.80 -21.72 -11.81
N GLY A 91 -4.56 -21.26 -11.94
CA GLY A 91 -4.24 -19.86 -12.17
C GLY A 91 -4.33 -18.88 -10.98
N LYS A 92 -4.63 -19.36 -9.74
CA LYS A 92 -4.76 -18.47 -8.57
C LYS A 92 -4.45 -19.19 -7.25
N TRP A 93 -3.90 -18.42 -6.30
CA TRP A 93 -3.88 -18.76 -4.87
C TRP A 93 -4.93 -17.92 -4.14
N THR A 94 -5.86 -18.58 -3.50
CA THR A 94 -6.86 -17.93 -2.64
C THR A 94 -6.44 -18.10 -1.19
N LEU A 95 -6.33 -16.98 -0.48
CA LEU A 95 -6.03 -16.92 0.95
C LEU A 95 -7.34 -16.72 1.70
N SER A 96 -7.61 -17.57 2.68
CA SER A 96 -8.84 -17.51 3.49
C SER A 96 -8.55 -17.77 4.95
N THR A 97 -9.46 -17.33 5.81
CA THR A 97 -9.51 -17.72 7.23
C THR A 97 -10.12 -19.11 7.38
N GLU A 98 -10.06 -19.68 8.59
CA GLU A 98 -10.56 -21.04 8.89
C GLU A 98 -12.06 -21.21 8.54
N ASP A 99 -12.86 -20.18 8.72
CA ASP A 99 -14.29 -20.15 8.35
C ASP A 99 -14.53 -20.06 6.83
N GLY A 100 -13.46 -20.08 6.02
CA GLY A 100 -13.53 -19.98 4.57
C GLY A 100 -13.70 -18.55 4.02
N THR A 101 -13.71 -17.54 4.87
CA THR A 101 -13.82 -16.15 4.41
C THR A 101 -12.57 -15.75 3.64
N LYS A 102 -12.76 -15.35 2.39
CA LYS A 102 -11.69 -14.93 1.48
C LYS A 102 -11.03 -13.63 1.98
N ARG A 103 -9.71 -13.61 2.03
CA ARG A 103 -8.90 -12.47 2.48
C ARG A 103 -7.98 -11.90 1.42
N ALA A 104 -7.46 -12.75 0.54
CA ALA A 104 -6.73 -12.28 -0.62
C ALA A 104 -6.81 -13.27 -1.79
N VAL A 105 -6.60 -12.79 -2.99
CA VAL A 105 -6.41 -13.59 -4.20
C VAL A 105 -5.14 -13.12 -4.88
N ILE A 106 -4.24 -14.03 -5.16
CA ILE A 106 -3.02 -13.81 -5.92
C ILE A 106 -3.22 -14.48 -7.27
N ASN A 107 -3.26 -13.69 -8.33
CA ASN A 107 -3.46 -14.19 -9.68
C ASN A 107 -2.11 -14.58 -10.31
N ILE A 108 -2.02 -15.83 -10.77
CA ILE A 108 -0.86 -16.37 -11.47
C ILE A 108 -1.24 -16.91 -12.85
N GLU A 109 -2.49 -16.71 -13.27
CA GLU A 109 -2.97 -17.14 -14.56
C GLU A 109 -2.13 -16.51 -15.68
N GLU A 110 -1.67 -17.34 -16.61
CA GLU A 110 -1.05 -16.80 -17.81
C GLU A 110 -2.14 -16.06 -18.60
N PRO A 111 -1.81 -14.87 -19.08
CA PRO A 111 -2.78 -14.10 -19.84
C PRO A 111 -3.13 -14.83 -21.13
N VAL A 112 -4.38 -14.71 -21.53
CA VAL A 112 -4.78 -15.08 -22.89
C VAL A 112 -4.21 -13.99 -23.80
N LEU A 113 -3.14 -14.33 -24.51
CA LEU A 113 -2.54 -13.44 -25.50
C LEU A 113 -3.52 -13.30 -26.67
N ASP A 114 -4.05 -12.09 -26.82
CA ASP A 114 -4.73 -11.74 -28.06
C ASP A 114 -3.71 -11.21 -29.10
N ARG A 115 -4.17 -11.04 -30.34
CA ARG A 115 -3.33 -10.62 -31.46
C ARG A 115 -2.59 -9.28 -31.24
N TRP A 116 -2.98 -8.49 -30.27
CA TRP A 116 -2.40 -7.19 -29.94
C TRP A 116 -1.35 -7.30 -28.83
N SER A 117 -1.53 -8.24 -27.92
CA SER A 117 -0.57 -8.49 -26.84
C SER A 117 0.74 -9.10 -27.32
N GLU A 118 0.77 -9.77 -28.48
CA GLU A 118 2.00 -10.24 -29.13
C GLU A 118 2.92 -9.09 -29.60
N LEU A 119 2.36 -7.89 -29.78
CA LEU A 119 3.10 -6.71 -30.25
C LEU A 119 3.61 -5.82 -29.10
N LEU A 120 3.19 -6.08 -27.86
CA LEU A 120 3.57 -5.28 -26.70
C LEU A 120 4.51 -6.07 -25.79
N PRO A 121 5.69 -5.55 -25.46
CA PRO A 121 6.57 -6.24 -24.54
C PRO A 121 5.90 -6.31 -23.17
N ASP A 122 5.48 -7.51 -22.80
CA ASP A 122 5.22 -7.99 -21.46
C ASP A 122 4.32 -7.13 -20.53
N PRO A 123 3.01 -6.94 -20.88
CA PRO A 123 2.09 -6.23 -19.99
C PRO A 123 1.51 -7.13 -18.90
N GLN A 124 1.70 -8.43 -18.90
CA GLN A 124 0.84 -9.38 -18.21
C GLN A 124 1.54 -10.21 -17.13
N GLU A 125 2.83 -10.04 -16.94
CA GLU A 125 3.60 -10.75 -15.92
C GLU A 125 3.73 -9.98 -14.60
N THR A 126 2.99 -8.88 -14.42
CA THR A 126 3.07 -8.08 -13.19
C THR A 126 2.37 -8.76 -12.02
N LEU A 127 2.83 -8.44 -10.83
CA LEU A 127 2.20 -8.84 -9.58
C LEU A 127 0.72 -8.40 -9.56
N ASP A 128 -0.19 -9.34 -9.37
CA ASP A 128 -1.63 -9.09 -9.28
C ASP A 128 -2.19 -9.70 -8.00
N ILE A 129 -2.51 -8.84 -7.04
CA ILE A 129 -3.07 -9.22 -5.75
C ILE A 129 -4.32 -8.39 -5.49
N THR A 130 -5.39 -9.07 -5.15
CA THR A 130 -6.64 -8.47 -4.67
C THR A 130 -6.83 -8.82 -3.21
N LEU A 131 -7.05 -7.81 -2.37
CA LEU A 131 -7.25 -7.93 -0.93
C LEU A 131 -8.72 -7.79 -0.57
N TYR A 132 -9.14 -8.51 0.46
CA TYR A 132 -10.48 -8.48 1.04
C TYR A 132 -10.35 -8.36 2.57
N PRO A 133 -9.95 -7.21 3.12
CA PRO A 133 -9.60 -7.09 4.54
C PRO A 133 -10.74 -7.48 5.48
N ASP A 134 -11.97 -7.14 5.13
CA ASP A 134 -13.19 -7.49 5.85
C ASP A 134 -13.97 -8.65 5.21
N GLY A 135 -13.42 -9.28 4.18
CA GLY A 135 -14.07 -10.35 3.41
C GLY A 135 -15.07 -9.87 2.34
N LYS A 136 -15.36 -8.59 2.29
CA LYS A 136 -16.37 -7.98 1.39
C LYS A 136 -15.76 -7.02 0.38
N ARG A 137 -14.93 -6.08 0.84
CA ARG A 137 -14.38 -5.00 0.03
C ARG A 137 -13.18 -5.46 -0.76
N GLU A 138 -13.21 -5.16 -2.02
CA GLU A 138 -12.16 -5.51 -2.97
C GLU A 138 -11.20 -4.33 -3.14
N ILE A 139 -9.93 -4.56 -2.80
CA ILE A 139 -8.85 -3.58 -2.92
C ILE A 139 -7.72 -4.27 -3.69
N ARG A 140 -7.48 -3.82 -4.92
CA ARG A 140 -6.51 -4.44 -5.81
C ARG A 140 -5.24 -3.62 -5.87
N LEU A 141 -4.09 -4.27 -5.85
CA LEU A 141 -2.85 -3.64 -6.28
C LEU A 141 -3.02 -3.17 -7.73
N ALA A 142 -2.54 -1.97 -8.03
CA ALA A 142 -2.70 -1.40 -9.36
C ALA A 142 -2.11 -2.33 -10.40
N ALA A 143 -2.96 -2.78 -11.31
CA ALA A 143 -2.55 -3.56 -12.45
C ALA A 143 -2.07 -2.64 -13.58
N TYR A 144 -1.22 -3.20 -14.39
CA TYR A 144 -0.73 -2.54 -15.58
C TYR A 144 -1.86 -2.38 -16.61
N ASP A 145 -2.03 -1.20 -17.21
CA ASP A 145 -3.04 -0.96 -18.25
C ASP A 145 -2.49 -1.37 -19.62
N HIS A 146 -3.09 -2.38 -20.23
CA HIS A 146 -2.69 -2.93 -21.53
C HIS A 146 -2.85 -1.97 -22.71
N PHE A 147 -3.71 -0.97 -22.59
CA PHE A 147 -4.04 -0.05 -23.67
C PHE A 147 -3.23 1.23 -23.68
N SER A 148 -2.46 1.48 -22.65
CA SER A 148 -1.58 2.63 -22.58
C SER A 148 -0.14 2.21 -22.84
N PRO A 149 0.66 3.02 -23.57
CA PRO A 149 2.11 2.82 -23.56
C PRO A 149 2.57 2.69 -22.11
N PRO A 150 3.58 1.85 -21.82
CA PRO A 150 3.96 1.52 -20.47
C PRO A 150 4.18 2.78 -19.62
N ARG A 151 3.15 3.18 -18.90
CA ARG A 151 3.23 4.25 -17.91
C ARG A 151 3.58 3.60 -16.60
N TYR A 152 4.80 3.82 -16.19
CA TYR A 152 5.41 3.29 -14.97
C TYR A 152 4.81 3.82 -13.68
N ASP A 153 3.78 4.62 -13.79
CA ASP A 153 3.11 5.32 -12.72
C ASP A 153 2.03 4.51 -12.00
N ALA A 154 1.69 3.33 -12.51
CA ALA A 154 0.68 2.44 -11.93
C ALA A 154 1.21 1.04 -11.61
N LEU A 155 2.52 0.89 -11.39
CA LEU A 155 3.11 -0.38 -10.97
C LEU A 155 2.57 -0.82 -9.62
N PRO A 156 2.12 -2.07 -9.45
CA PRO A 156 1.63 -2.56 -8.17
C PRO A 156 2.69 -2.43 -7.08
N VAL A 157 3.91 -2.86 -7.36
CA VAL A 157 5.06 -2.72 -6.47
C VAL A 157 6.33 -2.55 -7.29
N ALA A 158 7.21 -1.64 -6.84
CA ALA A 158 8.53 -1.48 -7.42
C ALA A 158 9.52 -0.89 -6.40
N PHE A 159 10.81 -1.00 -6.67
CA PHE A 159 11.83 -0.30 -5.91
C PHE A 159 12.89 0.35 -6.80
N CYS A 160 13.59 1.33 -6.25
CA CYS A 160 14.69 2.01 -6.92
C CYS A 160 16.03 1.61 -6.29
N LYS A 161 17.01 1.35 -7.15
CA LYS A 161 18.39 1.09 -6.78
C LYS A 161 19.29 2.14 -7.41
N ARG A 162 20.12 2.81 -6.60
CA ARG A 162 21.11 3.78 -7.03
C ARG A 162 22.46 3.34 -6.47
N ASP A 163 23.47 3.28 -7.31
CA ASP A 163 24.86 2.91 -6.94
C ASP A 163 24.92 1.62 -6.09
N GLY A 164 24.11 0.62 -6.48
CA GLY A 164 24.01 -0.64 -5.77
C GLY A 164 23.14 -0.62 -4.51
N ARG A 165 22.75 0.55 -3.99
CA ARG A 165 21.92 0.69 -2.78
C ARG A 165 20.45 0.79 -3.14
N LYS A 166 19.61 0.12 -2.39
CA LYS A 166 18.14 0.21 -2.47
C LYS A 166 17.70 1.40 -1.64
N GLU A 167 17.06 2.36 -2.25
CA GLU A 167 16.77 3.65 -1.60
C GLU A 167 15.28 3.91 -1.41
N ARG A 168 14.46 3.45 -2.36
CA ARG A 168 13.04 3.81 -2.42
C ARG A 168 12.20 2.61 -2.79
N ALA A 169 10.98 2.60 -2.26
CA ALA A 169 9.98 1.61 -2.63
C ALA A 169 8.65 2.31 -2.92
N THR A 170 7.87 1.74 -3.83
CA THR A 170 6.54 2.23 -4.20
C THR A 170 5.53 1.09 -4.20
N LEU A 171 4.32 1.42 -3.77
CA LEU A 171 3.14 0.56 -3.81
C LEU A 171 1.98 1.37 -4.38
N SER A 172 1.19 0.74 -5.24
CA SER A 172 0.01 1.38 -5.82
C SER A 172 -1.21 0.50 -5.68
N PHE A 173 -2.34 1.12 -5.33
CA PHE A 173 -3.66 0.50 -5.33
C PHE A 173 -4.51 1.05 -6.46
N GLU A 174 -5.33 0.21 -7.07
CA GLU A 174 -6.35 0.65 -8.01
C GLU A 174 -7.38 1.52 -7.30
N CYS A 175 -7.79 2.62 -7.92
CA CYS A 175 -8.93 3.41 -7.47
C CYS A 175 -9.92 3.66 -8.60
N LYS A 176 -11.13 4.01 -8.23
CA LYS A 176 -12.19 4.31 -9.20
C LYS A 176 -12.27 5.82 -9.47
N PRO A 177 -12.73 6.25 -10.65
CA PRO A 177 -12.79 7.67 -11.02
C PRO A 177 -13.67 8.54 -10.12
N ASP A 178 -14.67 7.94 -9.48
CA ASP A 178 -15.62 8.58 -8.56
C ASP A 178 -15.23 8.43 -7.08
N GLU A 179 -14.04 7.92 -6.80
CA GLU A 179 -13.57 7.69 -5.44
C GLU A 179 -13.04 8.97 -4.81
N CYS A 180 -13.55 9.28 -3.62
CA CYS A 180 -13.12 10.41 -2.81
C CYS A 180 -12.22 9.94 -1.67
N PHE A 181 -11.29 10.79 -1.28
CA PHE A 181 -10.30 10.50 -0.25
C PHE A 181 -10.26 11.57 0.82
N ALA A 182 -10.06 11.16 2.08
CA ALA A 182 -9.87 12.05 3.22
C ALA A 182 -8.69 11.56 4.08
N GLY A 183 -8.15 12.40 4.95
CA GLY A 183 -7.06 12.04 5.88
C GLY A 183 -5.76 12.79 5.62
N THR A 184 -4.63 12.09 5.70
CA THR A 184 -3.25 12.59 5.54
C THR A 184 -2.76 13.58 6.60
N GLY A 185 -3.48 13.71 7.72
CA GLY A 185 -3.16 14.61 8.83
C GLY A 185 -3.84 15.97 8.73
N GLU A 186 -3.35 16.93 9.50
CA GLU A 186 -3.91 18.28 9.53
C GLU A 186 -3.43 19.10 8.35
N ARG A 187 -4.34 19.45 7.44
CA ARG A 187 -4.02 20.23 6.23
C ARG A 187 -5.06 21.31 6.00
N PHE A 188 -4.59 22.48 5.61
CA PHE A 188 -5.45 23.56 5.11
C PHE A 188 -5.81 23.30 3.64
N PHE A 189 -6.73 22.37 3.43
CA PHE A 189 -7.15 21.94 2.11
C PHE A 189 -8.64 21.54 2.12
N LYS A 190 -9.21 21.29 0.92
CA LYS A 190 -10.57 20.76 0.82
C LYS A 190 -10.68 19.37 1.46
N MET A 191 -11.89 18.98 1.86
CA MET A 191 -12.12 17.66 2.48
C MET A 191 -11.83 16.50 1.55
N ASP A 192 -12.27 16.60 0.30
CA ASP A 192 -11.95 15.62 -0.72
C ASP A 192 -10.54 15.88 -1.27
N LEU A 193 -9.65 14.94 -1.04
CA LEU A 193 -8.25 14.98 -1.44
C LEU A 193 -7.99 14.31 -2.79
N SER A 194 -9.03 13.88 -3.50
CA SER A 194 -8.88 13.26 -4.83
C SER A 194 -8.19 14.21 -5.82
N GLY A 195 -7.35 13.65 -6.68
CA GLY A 195 -6.53 14.40 -7.62
C GLY A 195 -5.32 15.11 -6.99
N GLN A 196 -4.98 14.84 -5.74
CA GLN A 196 -3.88 15.51 -5.05
C GLN A 196 -2.69 14.58 -4.80
N THR A 197 -1.51 15.19 -4.74
CA THR A 197 -0.27 14.55 -4.32
C THR A 197 0.34 15.32 -3.16
N PHE A 198 0.63 14.62 -2.06
CA PHE A 198 1.18 15.18 -0.84
C PHE A 198 2.57 14.63 -0.57
N PHE A 199 3.44 15.52 -0.08
CA PHE A 199 4.69 15.13 0.56
C PHE A 199 4.41 14.93 2.04
N LEU A 200 4.63 13.72 2.54
CA LEU A 200 4.51 13.38 3.95
C LEU A 200 5.87 13.64 4.62
N LYS A 201 6.11 14.89 4.90
CA LYS A 201 7.27 15.41 5.60
C LYS A 201 6.80 16.53 6.51
N ASN A 202 7.03 16.39 7.83
CA ASN A 202 6.69 17.44 8.78
C ASN A 202 7.54 18.67 8.53
N GLN A 203 6.90 19.78 8.28
CA GLN A 203 7.52 21.06 7.95
C GLN A 203 6.71 22.19 8.57
N ASP A 204 7.43 23.26 8.95
CA ASP A 204 6.78 24.50 9.36
C ASP A 204 5.89 25.02 8.22
N GLY A 205 4.62 25.13 8.53
CA GLY A 205 3.56 25.51 7.59
C GLY A 205 3.31 27.01 7.53
N GLN A 206 4.27 27.88 7.88
CA GLN A 206 4.10 29.35 7.93
C GLN A 206 3.05 29.87 6.93
N GLY A 207 1.82 30.04 7.41
CA GLY A 207 0.67 30.46 6.60
C GLY A 207 -0.17 29.30 6.06
N VAL A 208 -1.43 29.62 5.75
CA VAL A 208 -2.48 28.64 5.37
C VAL A 208 -2.49 28.27 3.88
N ASN A 209 -1.66 28.89 3.04
CA ASN A 209 -1.75 28.80 1.59
C ASN A 209 -0.76 27.83 0.97
N ASN A 210 -0.12 26.96 1.75
CA ASN A 210 0.84 26.01 1.24
C ASN A 210 0.45 24.57 1.61
N ARG A 211 1.10 23.59 0.94
CA ARG A 211 0.84 22.18 1.19
C ARG A 211 1.65 21.59 2.35
N ARG A 212 2.38 22.40 3.10
CA ARG A 212 3.16 22.00 4.26
C ARG A 212 2.25 21.79 5.46
N THR A 213 2.66 20.91 6.35
CA THR A 213 1.99 20.71 7.63
C THR A 213 2.96 20.20 8.68
N TYR A 214 2.70 20.50 9.93
CA TYR A 214 3.41 19.95 11.09
C TYR A 214 3.03 18.51 11.38
N LYS A 215 1.80 18.11 11.02
CA LYS A 215 1.20 16.82 11.33
C LYS A 215 0.83 16.06 10.07
N ASN A 216 1.81 15.39 9.47
CA ASN A 216 1.52 14.40 8.45
C ASN A 216 1.16 13.08 9.12
N ILE A 217 0.04 12.50 8.72
CA ILE A 217 -0.38 11.16 9.11
C ILE A 217 -0.40 10.32 7.84
N PRO A 218 0.41 9.27 7.72
CA PRO A 218 0.47 8.42 6.54
C PRO A 218 -0.73 7.45 6.47
N PHE A 219 -1.92 8.01 6.59
CA PHE A 219 -3.20 7.31 6.58
C PHE A 219 -4.22 8.08 5.76
N TYR A 220 -4.99 7.36 4.94
CA TYR A 220 -6.15 7.92 4.26
C TYR A 220 -7.35 7.00 4.37
N LEU A 221 -8.53 7.60 4.22
CA LEU A 221 -9.83 6.96 4.10
C LEU A 221 -10.34 7.11 2.67
N SER A 222 -10.97 6.06 2.16
CA SER A 222 -11.66 6.06 0.88
C SER A 222 -13.18 6.03 1.07
N SER A 223 -13.90 6.73 0.20
CA SER A 223 -15.37 6.64 0.09
C SER A 223 -15.88 5.24 -0.22
N ARG A 224 -14.98 4.32 -0.59
CA ARG A 224 -15.28 2.89 -0.79
C ARG A 224 -15.19 2.05 0.48
N MET A 225 -15.18 2.70 1.65
CA MET A 225 -15.16 2.08 2.97
C MET A 225 -13.95 1.20 3.21
N TYR A 226 -12.79 1.71 2.87
CA TYR A 226 -11.50 1.20 3.32
C TYR A 226 -10.56 2.36 3.71
N GLY A 227 -9.54 2.04 4.47
CA GLY A 227 -8.44 2.94 4.78
C GLY A 227 -7.10 2.25 4.58
N THR A 228 -6.06 3.02 4.36
CA THR A 228 -4.71 2.50 4.23
C THR A 228 -3.77 3.28 5.12
N PHE A 229 -3.06 2.57 5.99
CA PHE A 229 -2.05 3.14 6.86
C PHE A 229 -0.66 2.64 6.43
N TYR A 230 0.22 3.57 6.10
CA TYR A 230 1.62 3.29 5.76
C TYR A 230 2.46 3.44 7.01
N HIS A 231 2.93 2.32 7.54
CA HIS A 231 3.74 2.27 8.75
C HIS A 231 5.18 2.67 8.43
N THR A 232 5.43 3.97 8.40
CA THR A 232 6.75 4.54 8.10
C THR A 232 6.94 5.92 8.69
N CYS A 233 8.14 6.20 9.19
CA CYS A 233 8.63 7.53 9.53
C CYS A 233 9.47 8.17 8.42
N ALA A 234 9.73 7.46 7.33
CA ALA A 234 10.49 7.98 6.20
C ALA A 234 9.71 9.07 5.47
N HIS A 235 10.44 10.01 4.90
CA HIS A 235 9.85 10.95 3.97
C HIS A 235 9.18 10.16 2.84
N SER A 236 7.99 10.54 2.50
CA SER A 236 7.23 9.80 1.49
C SER A 236 6.34 10.73 0.67
N ARG A 237 5.83 10.20 -0.41
CA ARG A 237 4.86 10.87 -1.28
C ARG A 237 3.63 9.99 -1.40
N LEU A 238 2.47 10.58 -1.17
CA LEU A 238 1.17 9.93 -1.36
C LEU A 238 0.38 10.69 -2.43
N SER A 239 0.05 10.00 -3.50
CA SER A 239 -0.76 10.52 -4.60
C SER A 239 -2.13 9.83 -4.55
N LEU A 240 -3.17 10.59 -4.26
CA LEU A 240 -4.56 10.14 -4.20
C LEU A 240 -5.24 10.44 -5.55
N ALA A 241 -5.08 9.56 -6.52
CA ALA A 241 -5.52 9.77 -7.91
C ALA A 241 -4.93 11.04 -8.57
N GLY A 242 -3.84 11.60 -8.03
CA GLY A 242 -3.26 12.86 -8.51
C GLY A 242 -2.25 12.69 -9.64
N HIS A 243 -1.56 11.56 -9.70
CA HIS A 243 -0.61 11.23 -10.75
C HIS A 243 -1.27 10.39 -11.86
N SER A 244 -2.09 9.43 -11.46
CA SER A 244 -2.97 8.65 -12.32
C SER A 244 -4.37 8.66 -11.73
N THR A 245 -5.39 8.92 -12.52
CA THR A 245 -6.80 8.94 -12.08
C THR A 245 -7.34 7.56 -11.72
N ARG A 246 -6.54 6.50 -11.93
CA ARG A 246 -6.91 5.11 -11.68
C ARG A 246 -6.14 4.48 -10.52
N SER A 247 -5.25 5.22 -9.86
CA SER A 247 -4.44 4.66 -8.79
C SER A 247 -4.15 5.62 -7.66
N VAL A 248 -4.11 5.06 -6.46
CA VAL A 248 -3.45 5.67 -5.30
C VAL A 248 -2.03 5.14 -5.26
N GLN A 249 -1.05 6.05 -5.21
CA GLN A 249 0.36 5.67 -5.21
C GLN A 249 1.06 6.18 -3.98
N PHE A 250 1.82 5.29 -3.35
CA PHE A 250 2.70 5.60 -2.25
C PHE A 250 4.15 5.35 -2.65
N LEU A 251 5.00 6.35 -2.46
CA LEU A 251 6.44 6.29 -2.66
C LEU A 251 7.14 6.62 -1.34
N SER A 252 7.90 5.68 -0.81
CA SER A 252 8.75 5.86 0.38
C SER A 252 10.19 6.17 -0.02
N ASP A 253 10.85 7.09 0.68
CA ASP A 253 12.30 7.30 0.61
C ASP A 253 13.06 6.24 1.45
N GLN A 254 12.46 5.09 1.66
CA GLN A 254 13.02 3.91 2.31
C GLN A 254 12.70 2.68 1.47
N ALA A 255 13.62 1.72 1.42
CA ALA A 255 13.45 0.48 0.69
C ALA A 255 12.62 -0.55 1.48
N LEU A 256 11.49 -0.10 2.02
CA LEU A 256 10.56 -0.86 2.83
C LEU A 256 9.12 -0.43 2.53
N LEU A 257 8.25 -1.40 2.40
CA LEU A 257 6.80 -1.23 2.35
C LEU A 257 6.19 -2.03 3.51
N ASP A 258 5.56 -1.31 4.43
CA ASP A 258 4.82 -1.88 5.54
C ASP A 258 3.47 -1.16 5.60
N VAL A 259 2.41 -1.83 5.21
CA VAL A 259 1.13 -1.21 4.89
C VAL A 259 -0.01 -2.00 5.49
N PHE A 260 -0.85 -1.32 6.26
CA PHE A 260 -2.10 -1.87 6.79
C PHE A 260 -3.27 -1.40 5.94
N VAL A 261 -4.03 -2.34 5.41
CA VAL A 261 -5.27 -2.10 4.65
C VAL A 261 -6.44 -2.50 5.54
N ILE A 262 -7.33 -1.55 5.79
CA ILE A 262 -8.41 -1.66 6.77
C ILE A 262 -9.74 -1.54 6.04
N GLY A 263 -10.59 -2.55 6.11
CA GLY A 263 -11.97 -2.51 5.64
C GLY A 263 -12.95 -2.32 6.80
N GLY A 264 -14.07 -1.67 6.54
CA GLY A 264 -15.11 -1.47 7.56
C GLY A 264 -16.47 -1.16 6.94
N ASP A 265 -17.57 -1.37 7.65
CA ASP A 265 -18.90 -1.06 7.12
C ASP A 265 -19.17 0.45 7.11
N THR A 266 -18.48 1.20 7.97
CA THR A 266 -18.51 2.66 8.04
C THR A 266 -17.10 3.24 8.14
N MET A 267 -16.95 4.53 7.84
CA MET A 267 -15.68 5.24 8.06
C MET A 267 -15.28 5.26 9.55
N GLU A 268 -16.25 5.26 10.44
CA GLU A 268 -16.02 5.20 11.88
C GLU A 268 -15.40 3.86 12.30
N ASP A 269 -15.87 2.74 11.72
CA ASP A 269 -15.30 1.42 11.99
C ASP A 269 -13.83 1.36 11.54
N ILE A 270 -13.52 1.93 10.39
CA ILE A 270 -12.15 2.02 9.87
C ILE A 270 -11.27 2.87 10.78
N LEU A 271 -11.76 4.03 11.24
CA LEU A 271 -11.04 4.89 12.17
C LEU A 271 -10.85 4.22 13.53
N ARG A 272 -11.83 3.43 13.99
CA ARG A 272 -11.72 2.66 15.23
C ARG A 272 -10.65 1.58 15.09
N ALA A 273 -10.65 0.83 13.99
CA ALA A 273 -9.62 -0.16 13.70
C ALA A 273 -8.23 0.46 13.56
N TYR A 274 -8.12 1.63 12.93
CA TYR A 274 -6.87 2.39 12.89
C TYR A 274 -6.37 2.78 14.28
N ARG A 275 -7.26 3.25 15.17
CA ARG A 275 -6.89 3.57 16.58
C ARG A 275 -6.55 2.31 17.38
N ASP A 276 -7.20 1.19 17.09
CA ASP A 276 -6.84 -0.10 17.69
C ASP A 276 -5.40 -0.52 17.32
N LEU A 277 -4.89 -0.11 16.12
CA LEU A 277 -3.50 -0.31 15.71
C LEU A 277 -2.52 0.68 16.34
N THR A 278 -2.91 1.97 16.42
CA THR A 278 -1.98 3.08 16.70
C THR A 278 -2.14 3.68 18.10
N GLY A 279 -3.09 3.18 18.87
CA GLY A 279 -3.41 3.68 20.20
C GLY A 279 -4.53 4.74 20.20
N TYR A 280 -5.14 4.88 21.34
CA TYR A 280 -6.18 5.85 21.61
C TYR A 280 -5.60 7.10 22.29
N PRO A 281 -6.05 8.30 21.92
CA PRO A 281 -5.63 9.50 22.59
C PRO A 281 -6.13 9.51 24.04
N SER A 282 -5.29 9.98 24.95
CA SER A 282 -5.71 10.24 26.33
C SER A 282 -6.77 11.33 26.37
N MET A 283 -7.72 11.20 27.31
CA MET A 283 -8.67 12.27 27.58
C MET A 283 -7.91 13.49 28.13
N PRO A 284 -7.95 14.64 27.46
CA PRO A 284 -7.29 15.83 27.97
C PRO A 284 -7.96 16.32 29.26
N PRO A 285 -7.20 16.86 30.22
CA PRO A 285 -7.78 17.39 31.45
C PRO A 285 -8.67 18.60 31.15
N LEU A 286 -9.68 18.81 31.98
CA LEU A 286 -10.71 19.84 31.75
C LEU A 286 -10.14 21.26 31.57
N TRP A 287 -9.06 21.59 32.28
CA TRP A 287 -8.38 22.89 32.18
C TRP A 287 -7.76 23.13 30.80
N SER A 288 -7.46 22.09 30.03
CA SER A 288 -6.89 22.21 28.66
C SER A 288 -7.88 22.78 27.65
N PHE A 289 -9.16 22.82 27.96
CA PHE A 289 -10.20 23.47 27.16
C PHE A 289 -10.36 24.97 27.47
N GLY A 290 -9.51 25.51 28.35
CA GLY A 290 -9.46 26.95 28.67
C GLY A 290 -8.70 27.75 27.61
N ILE A 291 -8.30 28.95 28.00
CA ILE A 291 -7.58 29.89 27.14
C ILE A 291 -6.11 29.46 27.04
N TRP A 292 -5.62 29.26 25.79
CA TRP A 292 -4.22 29.04 25.48
C TRP A 292 -3.60 30.35 25.01
N MET A 293 -2.63 30.85 25.77
CA MET A 293 -1.85 32.02 25.36
C MET A 293 -0.53 31.59 24.79
N SER A 294 -0.19 32.08 23.60
CA SER A 294 1.12 31.90 22.97
C SER A 294 1.76 33.24 22.66
N ARG A 295 3.07 33.30 22.70
CA ARG A 295 3.85 34.45 22.33
C ARG A 295 4.90 34.00 21.30
N MET A 296 4.94 34.69 20.18
CA MET A 296 6.07 34.61 19.26
C MET A 296 7.12 35.64 19.69
N THR A 297 8.33 35.17 19.89
CA THR A 297 9.50 36.02 20.21
C THR A 297 10.30 36.29 18.95
#